data_5099c369a7839e427ac319e6f79d2e6b
#
_entry.id   5099c369a7839e427ac319e6f79d2e6b
#
_cell.length_a   1.000
_cell.length_b   1.000
_cell.length_c   1.000
_cell.angle_alpha   90.00
_cell.angle_beta   90.00
_cell.angle_gamma   90.00
#
_symmetry.space_group_name_H-M   'P 1'
#
loop_
_entity.id
_entity.type
_entity.pdbx_description
1 polymer ?
#
loop_
_entity_poly.entity_id
_entity_poly.type
_entity_poly.pdbx_seq_one_letter_code
_entity_poly.pdbx_strand_id
1 'polypeptide(L)'
;MRDGFIQQIGTPQEVFNHPANLFVAGFIGMPQMNFYDAELVLEDGQYAVVLDGAKVTLPEEKQAKLKANGAAAGPITLGVRPEHLILSGDESSMIHGTVDVSEMMGSAVHLHVSACGSDTIMIVPTTELESTSAFTIGSPIAFTFNGAMAHLFDRNTQKNLEA
;
A
#
# COMPACT_ATOMS: atom_id res chain seq x y z
N MET A 1 -1.58 18.22 12.21
CA MET A 1 -2.74 19.14 12.26
C MET A 1 -3.20 19.42 10.84
N ARG A 2 -4.49 19.57 10.66
CA ARG A 2 -5.11 19.95 9.38
C ARG A 2 -6.15 21.01 9.66
N ASP A 3 -6.05 22.16 8.98
CA ASP A 3 -6.97 23.30 9.14
C ASP A 3 -7.17 23.73 10.60
N GLY A 4 -6.10 23.66 11.39
CA GLY A 4 -6.12 23.98 12.82
C GLY A 4 -6.63 22.88 13.75
N PHE A 5 -7.07 21.73 13.20
CA PHE A 5 -7.55 20.60 13.99
C PHE A 5 -6.48 19.55 14.14
N ILE A 6 -6.34 18.99 15.36
CA ILE A 6 -5.44 17.88 15.62
C ILE A 6 -6.02 16.62 15.00
N GLN A 7 -5.23 15.95 14.14
CA GLN A 7 -5.64 14.72 13.48
C GLN A 7 -5.20 13.47 14.26
N GLN A 8 -4.03 13.52 14.86
CA GLN A 8 -3.49 12.41 15.65
C GLN A 8 -2.39 12.92 16.58
N ILE A 9 -2.31 12.32 17.78
CA ILE A 9 -1.24 12.53 18.75
C ILE A 9 -0.66 11.17 19.10
N GLY A 10 0.67 11.04 19.08
CA GLY A 10 1.35 9.81 19.43
C GLY A 10 2.84 9.93 19.23
N THR A 11 3.59 8.87 19.50
CA THR A 11 5.01 8.80 19.17
C THR A 11 5.19 8.80 17.65
N PRO A 12 6.37 9.23 17.14
CA PRO A 12 6.61 9.17 15.70
C PRO A 12 6.36 7.78 15.09
N GLN A 13 6.72 6.72 15.82
CA GLN A 13 6.51 5.36 15.36
C GLN A 13 5.04 4.96 15.33
N GLU A 14 4.26 5.36 16.33
CA GLU A 14 2.82 5.10 16.36
C GLU A 14 2.10 5.79 15.21
N VAL A 15 2.41 7.05 14.98
CA VAL A 15 1.81 7.84 13.89
C VAL A 15 2.19 7.25 12.53
N PHE A 16 3.43 6.76 12.38
CA PHE A 16 3.91 6.14 11.16
C PHE A 16 3.26 4.77 10.91
N ASN A 17 3.22 3.91 11.94
CA ASN A 17 2.74 2.54 11.81
C ASN A 17 1.22 2.42 11.85
N HIS A 18 0.56 3.32 12.56
CA HIS A 18 -0.90 3.29 12.77
C HIS A 18 -1.52 4.66 12.52
N PRO A 19 -1.47 5.18 11.28
CA PRO A 19 -2.08 6.46 10.98
C PRO A 19 -3.59 6.40 11.18
N ALA A 20 -4.13 7.41 11.87
CA ALA A 20 -5.55 7.44 12.21
C ALA A 20 -6.44 7.69 10.98
N ASN A 21 -5.93 8.39 9.98
CA ASN A 21 -6.68 8.71 8.77
C ASN A 21 -5.75 8.89 7.56
N LEU A 22 -6.37 9.11 6.41
CA LEU A 22 -5.67 9.27 5.14
C LEU A 22 -4.71 10.46 5.15
N PHE A 23 -5.10 11.57 5.78
CA PHE A 23 -4.26 12.77 5.86
C PHE A 23 -2.95 12.47 6.59
N VAL A 24 -3.02 11.81 7.75
CA VAL A 24 -1.84 11.45 8.54
C VAL A 24 -0.95 10.50 7.75
N ALA A 25 -1.53 9.48 7.12
CA ALA A 25 -0.78 8.50 6.32
C ALA A 25 -0.03 9.16 5.15
N GLY A 26 -0.65 10.11 4.47
CA GLY A 26 -0.04 10.83 3.35
C GLY A 26 0.99 11.88 3.77
N PHE A 27 0.85 12.41 4.98
CA PHE A 27 1.74 13.45 5.50
C PHE A 27 3.05 12.90 6.04
N ILE A 28 3.01 11.70 6.65
CA ILE A 28 4.16 11.09 7.30
C ILE A 28 4.85 10.12 6.34
N GLY A 29 6.15 10.26 6.21
CA GLY A 29 6.99 9.37 5.39
C GLY A 29 7.51 10.06 4.13
N MET A 30 8.69 9.62 3.69
CA MET A 30 9.33 10.11 2.46
C MET A 30 10.05 8.94 1.80
N PRO A 31 9.69 8.54 0.56
CA PRO A 31 8.55 9.06 -0.21
C PRO A 31 7.20 8.83 0.46
N GLN A 32 6.17 9.53 -0.03
CA GLN A 32 4.83 9.39 0.50
C GLN A 32 4.25 7.99 0.24
N MET A 33 3.29 7.58 1.08
CA MET A 33 2.55 6.35 0.89
C MET A 33 1.82 6.34 -0.45
N ASN A 34 1.80 5.20 -1.11
CA ASN A 34 0.99 4.99 -2.31
C ASN A 34 -0.46 4.77 -1.91
N PHE A 35 -1.38 5.44 -2.58
CA PHE A 35 -2.81 5.28 -2.36
C PHE A 35 -3.49 4.76 -3.62
N TYR A 36 -4.40 3.79 -3.44
CA TYR A 36 -5.15 3.17 -4.53
C TYR A 36 -6.62 3.10 -4.17
N ASP A 37 -7.48 3.26 -5.18
CA ASP A 37 -8.89 2.89 -5.07
C ASP A 37 -9.00 1.38 -5.17
N ALA A 38 -9.42 0.74 -4.10
CA ALA A 38 -9.50 -0.71 -4.00
C ALA A 38 -10.85 -1.13 -3.42
N GLU A 39 -11.05 -2.43 -3.30
CA GLU A 39 -12.25 -2.99 -2.66
C GLU A 39 -11.85 -3.93 -1.53
N LEU A 40 -12.57 -3.81 -0.43
CA LEU A 40 -12.52 -4.77 0.66
C LEU A 40 -13.62 -5.81 0.42
N VAL A 41 -13.23 -7.07 0.32
CA VAL A 41 -14.17 -8.18 0.13
C VAL A 41 -14.15 -9.08 1.36
N LEU A 42 -15.29 -9.67 1.66
CA LEU A 42 -15.45 -10.62 2.75
C LEU A 42 -15.94 -11.93 2.15
N GLU A 43 -15.06 -12.93 2.10
CA GLU A 43 -15.35 -14.25 1.56
C GLU A 43 -15.06 -15.32 2.61
N ASP A 44 -16.02 -16.22 2.85
CA ASP A 44 -15.89 -17.31 3.83
C ASP A 44 -15.46 -16.82 5.22
N GLY A 45 -15.94 -15.64 5.62
CA GLY A 45 -15.58 -15.03 6.90
C GLY A 45 -14.20 -14.39 6.94
N GLN A 46 -13.51 -14.25 5.81
CA GLN A 46 -12.19 -13.66 5.72
C GLN A 46 -12.18 -12.41 4.84
N TYR A 47 -11.49 -11.38 5.31
CA TYR A 47 -11.30 -10.14 4.54
C TYR A 47 -10.11 -10.28 3.61
N ALA A 48 -10.28 -9.76 2.40
CA ALA A 48 -9.22 -9.63 1.41
C ALA A 48 -9.36 -8.28 0.70
N VAL A 49 -8.26 -7.80 0.14
CA VAL A 49 -8.24 -6.57 -0.67
C VAL A 49 -8.11 -6.95 -2.13
N VAL A 50 -8.98 -6.39 -2.96
CA VAL A 50 -8.92 -6.56 -4.41
C VAL A 50 -8.51 -5.23 -5.04
N LEU A 51 -7.45 -5.26 -5.84
CA LEU A 51 -6.91 -4.12 -6.54
C LEU A 51 -6.54 -4.54 -7.96
N ASP A 52 -7.24 -3.97 -8.94
CA ASP A 52 -6.99 -4.21 -10.38
C ASP A 52 -6.91 -5.71 -10.74
N GLY A 53 -7.84 -6.50 -10.21
CA GLY A 53 -7.90 -7.94 -10.42
C GLY A 53 -6.97 -8.75 -9.52
N ALA A 54 -6.05 -8.12 -8.80
CA ALA A 54 -5.20 -8.78 -7.83
C ALA A 54 -5.91 -8.89 -6.48
N LYS A 55 -5.82 -10.05 -5.85
CA LYS A 55 -6.45 -10.30 -4.55
C LYS A 55 -5.40 -10.66 -3.52
N VAL A 56 -5.38 -9.92 -2.42
CA VAL A 56 -4.46 -10.15 -1.29
C VAL A 56 -5.27 -10.42 -0.04
N THR A 57 -5.14 -11.61 0.53
CA THR A 57 -5.78 -11.98 1.79
C THR A 57 -5.04 -11.32 2.94
N LEU A 58 -5.78 -10.71 3.86
CA LEU A 58 -5.20 -10.04 5.01
C LEU A 58 -4.80 -11.04 6.09
N PRO A 59 -3.74 -10.77 6.87
CA PRO A 59 -3.35 -11.65 7.97
C PRO A 59 -4.38 -11.68 9.09
N GLU A 60 -4.30 -12.70 9.94
CA GLU A 60 -5.28 -12.93 11.00
C GLU A 60 -5.43 -11.74 11.96
N GLU A 61 -4.34 -11.07 12.29
CA GLU A 61 -4.36 -9.88 13.15
C GLU A 61 -5.24 -8.76 12.57
N LYS A 62 -5.11 -8.49 11.28
CA LYS A 62 -5.95 -7.50 10.59
C LYS A 62 -7.39 -7.96 10.48
N GLN A 63 -7.60 -9.24 10.22
CA GLN A 63 -8.93 -9.84 10.21
C GLN A 63 -9.67 -9.59 11.53
N ALA A 64 -8.98 -9.81 12.64
CA ALA A 64 -9.56 -9.60 13.98
C ALA A 64 -9.93 -8.13 14.21
N LYS A 65 -9.07 -7.19 13.84
CA LYS A 65 -9.33 -5.75 13.97
C LYS A 65 -10.52 -5.31 13.13
N LEU A 66 -10.58 -5.74 11.89
CA LEU A 66 -11.68 -5.39 10.99
C LEU A 66 -13.02 -5.96 11.47
N LYS A 67 -13.02 -7.19 11.98
CA LYS A 67 -14.22 -7.82 12.55
C LYS A 67 -14.67 -7.08 13.81
N ALA A 68 -13.73 -6.72 14.68
CA ALA A 68 -14.03 -5.99 15.92
C ALA A 68 -14.64 -4.61 15.64
N ASN A 69 -14.20 -3.96 14.57
CA ASN A 69 -14.68 -2.64 14.15
C ASN A 69 -15.95 -2.72 13.28
N GLY A 70 -16.40 -3.94 12.93
CA GLY A 70 -17.56 -4.12 12.07
C GLY A 70 -17.36 -3.59 10.66
N ALA A 71 -16.14 -3.66 10.13
CA ALA A 71 -15.84 -3.16 8.80
C ALA A 71 -16.69 -3.86 7.75
N ALA A 72 -17.36 -3.08 6.90
CA ALA A 72 -18.19 -3.60 5.83
C ALA A 72 -17.37 -3.78 4.55
N ALA A 73 -17.69 -4.83 3.79
CA ALA A 73 -17.14 -5.00 2.45
C ALA A 73 -17.62 -3.86 1.53
N GLY A 74 -16.74 -3.40 0.65
CA GLY A 74 -17.06 -2.32 -0.27
C GLY A 74 -15.81 -1.53 -0.68
N PRO A 75 -16.00 -0.38 -1.35
CA PRO A 75 -14.88 0.43 -1.81
C PRO A 75 -14.11 1.04 -0.63
N ILE A 76 -12.78 0.96 -0.73
CA ILE A 76 -11.84 1.51 0.27
C ILE A 76 -10.73 2.27 -0.44
N THR A 77 -9.96 3.03 0.33
CA THR A 77 -8.65 3.53 -0.11
C THR A 77 -7.58 2.67 0.54
N LEU A 78 -6.75 2.06 -0.30
CA LEU A 78 -5.64 1.24 0.14
C LEU A 78 -4.38 2.08 0.18
N GLY A 79 -3.66 2.07 1.30
CA GLY A 79 -2.37 2.72 1.43
C GLY A 79 -1.26 1.69 1.64
N VAL A 80 -0.21 1.79 0.83
CA VAL A 80 0.98 0.93 0.95
C VAL A 80 2.22 1.80 0.81
N ARG A 81 3.12 1.70 1.76
CA ARG A 81 4.39 2.43 1.70
C ARG A 81 5.29 1.87 0.60
N PRO A 82 6.13 2.71 -0.04
CA PRO A 82 6.98 2.27 -1.14
C PRO A 82 7.88 1.07 -0.81
N GLU A 83 8.40 1.00 0.41
CA GLU A 83 9.26 -0.10 0.87
C GLU A 83 8.51 -1.40 1.16
N HIS A 84 7.19 -1.38 1.20
CA HIS A 84 6.36 -2.56 1.47
C HIS A 84 5.77 -3.18 0.20
N LEU A 85 6.09 -2.64 -0.96
CA LEU A 85 5.80 -3.28 -2.24
C LEU A 85 6.87 -4.33 -2.53
N ILE A 86 6.46 -5.48 -3.03
CA ILE A 86 7.34 -6.62 -3.27
C ILE A 86 7.20 -7.13 -4.70
N LEU A 87 8.30 -7.64 -5.25
CA LEU A 87 8.36 -8.09 -6.64
C LEU A 87 7.99 -9.57 -6.83
N SER A 88 7.77 -10.30 -5.75
CA SER A 88 7.45 -11.73 -5.80
C SER A 88 6.17 -12.03 -5.04
N GLY A 89 5.38 -12.95 -5.55
CA GLY A 89 4.14 -13.38 -4.94
C GLY A 89 3.37 -14.32 -5.86
N ASP A 90 2.20 -14.75 -5.41
CA ASP A 90 1.30 -15.54 -6.23
C ASP A 90 0.75 -14.72 -7.40
N GLU A 91 0.63 -15.32 -8.56
CA GLU A 91 0.16 -14.63 -9.76
C GLU A 91 -1.21 -13.97 -9.55
N SER A 92 -2.08 -14.60 -8.78
CA SER A 92 -3.40 -14.03 -8.45
C SER A 92 -3.35 -12.77 -7.60
N SER A 93 -2.21 -12.49 -6.94
CA SER A 93 -2.01 -11.30 -6.11
C SER A 93 -1.15 -10.24 -6.79
N MET A 94 -0.69 -10.48 -8.02
CA MET A 94 0.21 -9.56 -8.72
C MET A 94 -0.53 -8.44 -9.42
N ILE A 95 0.01 -7.24 -9.27
CA ILE A 95 -0.44 -6.02 -9.93
C ILE A 95 0.53 -5.73 -11.07
N HIS A 96 0.01 -5.45 -12.25
CA HIS A 96 0.82 -5.20 -13.44
C HIS A 96 0.88 -3.72 -13.74
N GLY A 97 2.09 -3.24 -14.05
CA GLY A 97 2.33 -1.85 -14.39
C GLY A 97 3.47 -1.69 -15.37
N THR A 98 3.86 -0.45 -15.59
CA THR A 98 4.95 -0.08 -16.49
C THR A 98 5.92 0.83 -15.76
N VAL A 99 7.21 0.56 -15.89
CA VAL A 99 8.26 1.39 -15.28
C VAL A 99 8.39 2.70 -16.07
N ASP A 100 8.18 3.83 -15.40
CA ASP A 100 8.33 5.15 -15.99
C ASP A 100 9.71 5.74 -15.76
N VAL A 101 10.24 5.59 -14.54
CA VAL A 101 11.57 6.10 -14.16
C VAL A 101 12.19 5.12 -13.16
N SER A 102 13.52 4.97 -13.25
CA SER A 102 14.32 4.20 -12.29
C SER A 102 15.45 5.08 -11.78
N GLU A 103 15.51 5.29 -10.47
CA GLU A 103 16.52 6.13 -9.82
C GLU A 103 17.36 5.32 -8.86
N MET A 104 18.66 5.28 -9.09
CA MET A 104 19.61 4.63 -8.19
C MET A 104 19.85 5.53 -6.97
N MET A 105 19.53 5.03 -5.78
CA MET A 105 19.62 5.76 -4.53
C MET A 105 20.55 5.03 -3.54
N GLY A 106 21.77 4.73 -3.96
CA GLY A 106 22.72 4.01 -3.13
C GLY A 106 22.41 2.54 -2.96
N SER A 107 21.91 2.14 -1.78
CA SER A 107 21.57 0.74 -1.49
C SER A 107 20.20 0.29 -1.98
N ALA A 108 19.45 1.19 -2.61
CA ALA A 108 18.12 0.89 -3.13
C ALA A 108 17.90 1.57 -4.47
N VAL A 109 16.90 1.08 -5.20
CA VAL A 109 16.41 1.69 -6.43
C VAL A 109 14.99 2.17 -6.19
N HIS A 110 14.71 3.43 -6.52
CA HIS A 110 13.37 3.98 -6.50
C HIS A 110 12.77 3.84 -7.89
N LEU A 111 11.73 3.03 -8.01
CA LEU A 111 11.00 2.83 -9.26
C LEU A 111 9.73 3.65 -9.25
N HIS A 112 9.53 4.42 -10.30
CA HIS A 112 8.27 5.11 -10.56
C HIS A 112 7.50 4.28 -11.58
N VAL A 113 6.33 3.78 -11.19
CA VAL A 113 5.56 2.80 -11.95
C VAL A 113 4.15 3.33 -12.18
N SER A 114 3.67 3.25 -13.41
CA SER A 114 2.26 3.48 -13.71
C SER A 114 1.50 2.18 -13.54
N ALA A 115 0.61 2.12 -12.55
CA ALA A 115 -0.21 0.94 -12.26
C ALA A 115 -1.56 1.38 -11.70
N CYS A 116 -2.61 0.64 -12.01
CA CYS A 116 -3.97 0.89 -11.49
C CYS A 116 -4.47 2.31 -11.77
N GLY A 117 -4.02 2.94 -12.85
CA GLY A 117 -4.36 4.31 -13.20
C GLY A 117 -3.71 5.37 -12.30
N SER A 118 -2.72 4.99 -11.49
CA SER A 118 -2.03 5.86 -10.55
C SER A 118 -0.52 5.73 -10.67
N ASP A 119 0.19 6.78 -10.25
CA ASP A 119 1.64 6.73 -10.12
C ASP A 119 1.99 6.02 -8.82
N THR A 120 2.81 4.99 -8.92
CA THR A 120 3.29 4.20 -7.79
C THR A 120 4.78 4.39 -7.62
N ILE A 121 5.24 4.58 -6.39
CA ILE A 121 6.65 4.61 -6.06
C ILE A 121 6.99 3.31 -5.32
N MET A 122 8.01 2.61 -5.80
CA MET A 122 8.50 1.37 -5.19
C MET A 122 9.97 1.52 -4.83
N ILE A 123 10.32 1.11 -3.63
CA ILE A 123 11.72 1.07 -3.19
C ILE A 123 12.17 -0.39 -3.16
N VAL A 124 13.14 -0.72 -4.00
CA VAL A 124 13.67 -2.08 -4.11
C VAL A 124 15.14 -2.07 -3.66
N PRO A 125 15.50 -2.86 -2.63
CA PRO A 125 16.91 -2.98 -2.22
C PRO A 125 17.76 -3.53 -3.37
N THR A 126 18.96 -2.99 -3.57
CA THR A 126 19.86 -3.45 -4.63
C THR A 126 20.28 -4.90 -4.44
N THR A 127 20.21 -5.42 -3.21
CA THR A 127 20.47 -6.84 -2.92
C THR A 127 19.44 -7.79 -3.52
N GLU A 128 18.22 -7.32 -3.81
CA GLU A 128 17.17 -8.11 -4.45
C GLU A 128 17.20 -8.02 -5.97
N LEU A 129 18.08 -7.19 -6.52
CA LEU A 129 18.21 -7.00 -7.96
C LEU A 129 19.35 -7.87 -8.49
N GLU A 130 19.05 -8.80 -9.38
CA GLU A 130 20.08 -9.57 -10.08
C GLU A 130 20.82 -8.69 -11.08
N SER A 131 20.14 -7.67 -11.60
CA SER A 131 20.69 -6.72 -12.58
C SER A 131 19.89 -5.43 -12.52
N THR A 132 20.61 -4.29 -12.45
CA THR A 132 19.98 -2.97 -12.55
C THR A 132 19.36 -2.69 -13.92
N SER A 133 19.74 -3.46 -14.93
CA SER A 133 19.20 -3.35 -16.29
C SER A 133 17.78 -3.96 -16.41
N ALA A 134 17.32 -4.68 -15.38
CA ALA A 134 15.98 -5.29 -15.39
C ALA A 134 14.84 -4.26 -15.35
N PHE A 135 15.11 -3.03 -14.92
CA PHE A 135 14.10 -1.98 -14.76
C PHE A 135 14.39 -0.81 -15.69
N THR A 136 14.22 -1.04 -16.98
CA THR A 136 14.35 0.03 -17.97
C THR A 136 13.02 0.75 -18.17
N ILE A 137 13.10 2.02 -18.57
CA ILE A 137 11.92 2.84 -18.88
C ILE A 137 11.06 2.14 -19.93
N GLY A 138 9.75 2.04 -19.65
CA GLY A 138 8.79 1.38 -20.55
C GLY A 138 8.68 -0.12 -20.36
N SER A 139 9.48 -0.72 -19.49
CA SER A 139 9.42 -2.17 -19.22
C SER A 139 8.17 -2.53 -18.41
N PRO A 140 7.55 -3.69 -18.69
CA PRO A 140 6.48 -4.18 -17.83
C PRO A 140 7.05 -4.66 -16.48
N ILE A 141 6.29 -4.46 -15.43
CA ILE A 141 6.65 -4.91 -14.10
C ILE A 141 5.41 -5.49 -13.41
N ALA A 142 5.61 -6.52 -12.61
CA ALA A 142 4.58 -7.09 -11.75
C ALA A 142 5.03 -6.99 -10.30
N PHE A 143 4.13 -6.60 -9.43
CA PHE A 143 4.42 -6.44 -8.01
C PHE A 143 3.17 -6.74 -7.18
N THR A 144 3.38 -6.91 -5.89
CA THR A 144 2.31 -7.05 -4.92
C THR A 144 2.70 -6.34 -3.63
N PHE A 145 1.89 -6.50 -2.60
CA PHE A 145 2.18 -5.92 -1.28
C PHE A 145 1.95 -6.95 -0.20
N ASN A 146 2.63 -6.75 0.93
CA ASN A 146 2.41 -7.55 2.11
C ASN A 146 1.13 -7.05 2.80
N GLY A 147 0.12 -7.92 2.91
CA GLY A 147 -1.15 -7.58 3.56
C GLY A 147 -1.00 -7.12 5.00
N ALA A 148 0.04 -7.58 5.72
CA ALA A 148 0.31 -7.14 7.08
C ALA A 148 0.72 -5.67 7.16
N MET A 149 1.27 -5.12 6.09
CA MET A 149 1.77 -3.73 6.01
C MET A 149 0.83 -2.80 5.26
N ALA A 150 -0.29 -3.30 4.76
CA ALA A 150 -1.30 -2.49 4.08
C ALA A 150 -2.12 -1.68 5.09
N HIS A 151 -2.53 -0.48 4.69
CA HIS A 151 -3.40 0.37 5.48
C HIS A 151 -4.72 0.54 4.73
N LEU A 152 -5.83 0.38 5.46
CA LEU A 152 -7.17 0.43 4.88
C LEU A 152 -7.91 1.64 5.44
N PHE A 153 -8.41 2.49 4.54
CA PHE A 153 -9.13 3.69 4.91
C PHE A 153 -10.52 3.67 4.30
N ASP A 154 -11.51 4.12 5.07
CA ASP A 154 -12.85 4.33 4.54
C ASP A 154 -12.81 5.39 3.44
N ARG A 155 -13.40 5.10 2.29
CA ARG A 155 -13.35 6.01 1.14
C ARG A 155 -14.07 7.32 1.39
N ASN A 156 -15.12 7.30 2.18
CA ASN A 156 -15.93 8.49 2.46
C ASN A 156 -15.41 9.29 3.64
N THR A 157 -15.12 8.64 4.76
CA THR A 157 -14.65 9.30 5.99
C THR A 157 -13.14 9.49 6.05
N GLN A 158 -12.40 8.72 5.25
CA GLN A 158 -10.93 8.67 5.23
C GLN A 158 -10.31 8.17 6.54
N LYS A 159 -11.10 7.59 7.43
CA LYS A 159 -10.63 7.03 8.68
C LYS A 159 -10.05 5.64 8.47
N ASN A 160 -9.04 5.31 9.28
CA ASN A 160 -8.45 3.98 9.29
C ASN A 160 -9.48 2.95 9.78
N LEU A 161 -9.74 1.92 8.99
CA LEU A 161 -10.71 0.88 9.32
C LEU A 161 -10.24 -0.04 10.45
N GLU A 162 -8.96 -0.02 10.79
CA GLU A 162 -8.38 -0.83 11.86
C GLU A 162 -8.25 -0.07 13.19
N ALA A 163 -8.57 1.20 13.16
CA ALA A 163 -8.43 2.05 14.35
C ALA A 163 -9.56 1.85 15.36
#